data_bca808c05ee1a1e295e77e9fb330058c
#
_entry.id   bca808c05ee1a1e295e77e9fb330058c
#
_cell.length_a   1.000
_cell.length_b   1.000
_cell.length_c   1.000
_cell.angle_alpha   90.00
_cell.angle_beta   90.00
_cell.angle_gamma   90.00
#
_symmetry.space_group_name_H-M   'P 1'
#
loop_
_entity.id
_entity.type
_entity.pdbx_description
1 polymer ?
#
loop_
_entity_poly.entity_id
_entity_poly.type
_entity_poly.pdbx_seq_one_letter_code
_entity_poly.pdbx_strand_id
1 'polypeptide(L)'
;SCVELELLYIDDLVKEMISALQGNEHHCEFDGVKTVLTANGRYCAVPVTHKATLGEIVSLLESFKAQPQTLLMPEIPENSFAKKLYSTFLSYLPKEKAVFPLKMNVDERGSFTELLKTVNCGQFSVNISKPGVTKGQHWHHTKWEFFIVVSGKALIQQRRIDTDEVLNFEVSSDKIEAVHMLPGYTHNIINLSDTCDLVTLMWANEAFDPN
;
A
#
# COMPACT_ATOMS: atom_id res chain seq x y z
N SER A 1 -24.88 9.09 9.85
CA SER A 1 -25.19 9.81 11.09
C SER A 1 -24.30 11.03 11.21
N CYS A 2 -24.87 12.19 11.57
CA CYS A 2 -24.11 13.44 11.80
C CYS A 2 -23.60 13.58 13.24
N VAL A 3 -23.78 12.58 14.07
CA VAL A 3 -23.29 12.61 15.46
C VAL A 3 -21.77 12.49 15.42
N GLU A 4 -21.09 13.54 15.85
CA GLU A 4 -19.64 13.57 16.04
C GLU A 4 -19.30 12.98 17.40
N LEU A 5 -18.31 12.12 17.43
CA LEU A 5 -17.73 11.52 18.65
C LEU A 5 -16.30 12.01 18.81
N GLU A 6 -15.88 12.19 20.04
CA GLU A 6 -14.49 12.39 20.41
C GLU A 6 -13.93 11.06 20.93
N LEU A 7 -12.94 10.53 20.24
CA LEU A 7 -12.41 9.19 20.46
C LEU A 7 -10.95 9.25 20.91
N LEU A 8 -10.61 8.34 21.80
CA LEU A 8 -9.28 8.20 22.36
C LEU A 8 -8.71 6.83 21.96
N TYR A 9 -7.50 6.83 21.42
CA TYR A 9 -6.79 5.59 21.14
C TYR A 9 -6.09 5.07 22.40
N ILE A 10 -6.18 3.76 22.63
CA ILE A 10 -5.70 3.14 23.87
C ILE A 10 -4.22 3.38 24.14
N ASP A 11 -3.35 3.36 23.12
CA ASP A 11 -1.92 3.56 23.31
C ASP A 11 -1.60 5.03 23.69
N ASP A 12 -2.40 6.00 23.20
CA ASP A 12 -2.26 7.39 23.61
C ASP A 12 -2.65 7.57 25.07
N LEU A 13 -3.70 6.88 25.52
CA LEU A 13 -4.09 6.86 26.94
C LEU A 13 -2.98 6.25 27.81
N VAL A 14 -2.47 5.07 27.43
CA VAL A 14 -1.42 4.39 28.21
C VAL A 14 -0.16 5.23 28.28
N LYS A 15 0.22 5.86 27.15
CA LYS A 15 1.38 6.77 27.09
C LYS A 15 1.22 7.95 28.07
N GLU A 16 0.03 8.55 28.10
CA GLU A 16 -0.25 9.66 29.01
C GLU A 16 -0.27 9.22 30.48
N MET A 17 -0.83 8.03 30.76
CA MET A 17 -0.78 7.46 32.12
C MET A 17 0.66 7.23 32.61
N ILE A 18 1.56 6.74 31.73
CA ILE A 18 2.98 6.56 32.04
C ILE A 18 3.65 7.94 32.27
N SER A 19 3.32 8.92 31.43
CA SER A 19 3.82 10.30 31.56
C SER A 19 3.39 10.91 32.89
N ALA A 20 2.14 10.72 33.31
CA ALA A 20 1.62 11.18 34.60
C ALA A 20 2.33 10.54 35.79
N LEU A 21 2.68 9.25 35.71
CA LEU A 21 3.48 8.58 36.75
C LEU A 21 4.90 9.18 36.89
N GLN A 22 5.39 9.85 35.87
CA GLN A 22 6.68 10.54 35.85
C GLN A 22 6.57 12.02 36.25
N GLY A 23 5.36 12.50 36.58
CA GLY A 23 5.10 13.90 36.94
C GLY A 23 5.03 14.85 35.74
N ASN A 24 4.71 14.32 34.55
CA ASN A 24 4.59 15.08 33.30
C ASN A 24 3.17 14.99 32.72
N GLU A 25 2.16 14.97 33.61
CA GLU A 25 0.75 14.90 33.23
C GLU A 25 0.26 16.18 32.55
N HIS A 26 -0.66 16.02 31.64
CA HIS A 26 -1.45 17.12 31.09
C HIS A 26 -2.72 17.31 31.94
N HIS A 27 -3.09 18.55 32.17
CA HIS A 27 -4.27 18.90 32.95
C HIS A 27 -5.37 19.54 32.10
N CYS A 28 -6.60 19.42 32.57
CA CYS A 28 -7.77 20.06 31.96
C CYS A 28 -8.80 20.50 32.99
N GLU A 29 -9.67 21.40 32.56
CA GLU A 29 -10.93 21.72 33.20
C GLU A 29 -12.09 21.27 32.33
N PHE A 30 -13.19 20.87 32.97
CA PHE A 30 -14.46 20.59 32.31
C PHE A 30 -15.52 21.56 32.78
N ASP A 31 -16.09 22.33 31.88
CA ASP A 31 -17.10 23.34 32.18
C ASP A 31 -18.56 22.85 32.12
N GLY A 32 -18.74 21.54 31.98
CA GLY A 32 -20.05 20.89 31.82
C GLY A 32 -20.42 20.64 30.34
N VAL A 33 -19.67 21.21 29.38
CA VAL A 33 -19.93 21.10 27.94
C VAL A 33 -18.71 20.57 27.20
N LYS A 34 -17.53 21.14 27.48
CA LYS A 34 -16.27 20.81 26.81
C LYS A 34 -15.13 20.71 27.79
N THR A 35 -14.13 19.94 27.38
CA THR A 35 -12.83 19.82 28.05
C THR A 35 -11.87 20.87 27.45
N VAL A 36 -11.20 21.62 28.31
CA VAL A 36 -10.20 22.62 27.91
C VAL A 36 -8.88 22.31 28.61
N LEU A 37 -7.83 22.08 27.84
CA LEU A 37 -6.49 21.88 28.36
C LEU A 37 -5.99 23.16 29.04
N THR A 38 -5.48 23.02 30.27
CA THR A 38 -4.96 24.13 31.06
C THR A 38 -3.96 23.60 32.08
N ALA A 39 -2.85 24.31 32.31
CA ALA A 39 -1.78 23.90 33.20
C ALA A 39 -2.24 23.69 34.66
N ASN A 40 -3.28 24.40 35.10
CA ASN A 40 -3.80 24.33 36.48
C ASN A 40 -5.16 23.63 36.55
N GLY A 41 -5.50 22.79 35.57
CA GLY A 41 -6.76 22.05 35.54
C GLY A 41 -6.85 21.02 36.66
N ARG A 42 -8.07 20.75 37.12
CA ARG A 42 -8.34 19.78 38.20
C ARG A 42 -8.25 18.35 37.74
N TYR A 43 -8.34 18.09 36.45
CA TYR A 43 -8.38 16.73 35.88
C TYR A 43 -7.15 16.48 35.04
N CYS A 44 -6.68 15.24 35.05
CA CYS A 44 -5.69 14.79 34.06
C CYS A 44 -6.39 14.61 32.69
N ALA A 45 -5.69 14.93 31.63
CA ALA A 45 -6.20 14.85 30.27
C ALA A 45 -5.26 14.08 29.36
N VAL A 46 -5.82 13.45 28.34
CA VAL A 46 -5.05 12.96 27.21
C VAL A 46 -5.16 14.01 26.09
N PRO A 47 -4.04 14.65 25.69
CA PRO A 47 -4.09 15.76 24.75
C PRO A 47 -4.38 15.34 23.31
N VAL A 48 -4.22 14.05 23.00
CA VAL A 48 -4.41 13.50 21.65
C VAL A 48 -5.75 12.77 21.59
N THR A 49 -6.75 13.39 20.98
CA THR A 49 -8.05 12.80 20.67
C THR A 49 -8.37 12.94 19.19
N HIS A 50 -9.35 12.18 18.73
CA HIS A 50 -9.79 12.20 17.34
C HIS A 50 -11.29 12.44 17.27
N LYS A 51 -11.70 13.41 16.46
CA LYS A 51 -13.11 13.67 16.16
C LYS A 51 -13.51 12.94 14.90
N ALA A 52 -14.57 12.16 14.96
CA ALA A 52 -15.12 11.45 13.82
C ALA A 52 -16.64 11.27 13.98
N THR A 53 -17.36 11.33 12.89
CA THR A 53 -18.78 10.98 12.88
C THR A 53 -18.98 9.46 12.82
N LEU A 54 -20.11 8.98 13.28
CA LEU A 54 -20.47 7.55 13.12
C LEU A 54 -20.47 7.13 11.64
N GLY A 55 -20.85 8.04 10.73
CA GLY A 55 -20.83 7.76 9.29
C GLY A 55 -19.40 7.52 8.77
N GLU A 56 -18.43 8.35 9.16
CA GLU A 56 -17.02 8.19 8.79
C GLU A 56 -16.43 6.89 9.34
N ILE A 57 -16.74 6.57 10.59
CA ILE A 57 -16.28 5.30 11.19
C ILE A 57 -16.79 4.10 10.41
N VAL A 58 -18.09 4.07 10.08
CA VAL A 58 -18.70 2.98 9.31
C VAL A 58 -18.06 2.89 7.93
N SER A 59 -17.91 4.00 7.21
CA SER A 59 -17.29 4.03 5.87
C SER A 59 -15.85 3.51 5.89
N LEU A 60 -15.06 3.89 6.89
CA LEU A 60 -13.69 3.38 7.06
C LEU A 60 -13.69 1.86 7.32
N LEU A 61 -14.53 1.38 8.23
CA LEU A 61 -14.62 -0.06 8.54
C LEU A 61 -15.09 -0.89 7.34
N GLU A 62 -16.02 -0.37 6.54
CA GLU A 62 -16.45 -1.01 5.28
C GLU A 62 -15.31 -1.08 4.27
N SER A 63 -14.53 -0.01 4.11
CA SER A 63 -13.36 0.02 3.23
C SER A 63 -12.28 -0.99 3.69
N PHE A 64 -12.01 -1.08 4.98
CA PHE A 64 -11.07 -2.05 5.54
C PHE A 64 -11.52 -3.50 5.31
N LYS A 65 -12.83 -3.75 5.48
CA LYS A 65 -13.42 -5.06 5.21
C LYS A 65 -13.34 -5.45 3.73
N ALA A 66 -13.45 -4.49 2.82
CA ALA A 66 -13.39 -4.70 1.39
C ALA A 66 -11.96 -4.86 0.85
N GLN A 67 -10.93 -4.47 1.62
CA GLN A 67 -9.54 -4.44 1.18
C GLN A 67 -9.04 -5.78 0.56
N PRO A 68 -9.33 -6.97 1.11
CA PRO A 68 -8.89 -8.23 0.50
C PRO A 68 -9.45 -8.49 -0.91
N GLN A 69 -10.60 -7.91 -1.26
CA GLN A 69 -11.22 -8.05 -2.58
C GLN A 69 -10.79 -6.94 -3.55
N THR A 70 -10.66 -5.71 -3.04
CA THR A 70 -10.29 -4.55 -3.86
C THR A 70 -8.79 -4.42 -4.05
N LEU A 71 -8.01 -5.00 -3.13
CA LEU A 71 -6.56 -4.82 -2.95
C LEU A 71 -6.17 -3.35 -2.67
N LEU A 72 -7.14 -2.49 -2.45
CA LEU A 72 -6.92 -1.07 -2.23
C LEU A 72 -6.49 -0.82 -0.78
N MET A 73 -5.24 -0.40 -0.61
CA MET A 73 -4.73 -0.01 0.70
C MET A 73 -5.39 1.28 1.17
N PRO A 74 -5.87 1.34 2.42
CA PRO A 74 -6.44 2.57 2.95
C PRO A 74 -5.37 3.67 3.06
N GLU A 75 -5.78 4.91 2.88
CA GLU A 75 -4.92 6.05 3.22
C GLU A 75 -4.75 6.12 4.74
N ILE A 76 -3.52 6.01 5.19
CA ILE A 76 -3.18 5.99 6.61
C ILE A 76 -2.07 7.00 6.93
N PRO A 77 -2.34 8.32 6.87
CA PRO A 77 -1.40 9.32 7.28
C PRO A 77 -0.90 9.08 8.71
N GLU A 78 0.33 9.46 8.99
CA GLU A 78 0.91 9.29 10.31
C GLU A 78 0.04 9.98 11.37
N ASN A 79 -0.17 9.30 12.51
CA ASN A 79 -1.00 9.75 13.62
C ASN A 79 -2.48 10.02 13.30
N SER A 80 -2.97 9.60 12.12
CA SER A 80 -4.37 9.79 11.75
C SER A 80 -5.32 8.86 12.52
N PHE A 81 -6.57 9.29 12.62
CA PHE A 81 -7.66 8.45 13.14
C PHE A 81 -7.79 7.14 12.33
N ALA A 82 -7.74 7.23 11.00
CA ALA A 82 -7.85 6.07 10.12
C ALA A 82 -6.75 5.03 10.38
N LYS A 83 -5.50 5.45 10.62
CA LYS A 83 -4.39 4.54 10.97
C LYS A 83 -4.67 3.79 12.27
N LYS A 84 -5.10 4.50 13.31
CA LYS A 84 -5.40 3.92 14.63
C LYS A 84 -6.61 2.98 14.56
N LEU A 85 -7.65 3.39 13.82
CA LEU A 85 -8.83 2.57 13.59
C LEU A 85 -8.50 1.30 12.81
N TYR A 86 -7.64 1.39 11.77
CA TYR A 86 -7.23 0.22 11.01
C TYR A 86 -6.40 -0.76 11.85
N SER A 87 -5.48 -0.25 12.68
CA SER A 87 -4.72 -1.08 13.62
C SER A 87 -5.66 -1.81 14.60
N THR A 88 -6.67 -1.12 15.11
CA THR A 88 -7.70 -1.71 15.97
C THR A 88 -8.51 -2.76 15.19
N PHE A 89 -8.97 -2.44 13.98
CA PHE A 89 -9.70 -3.39 13.14
C PHE A 89 -8.90 -4.68 12.91
N LEU A 90 -7.61 -4.58 12.58
CA LEU A 90 -6.75 -5.75 12.38
C LEU A 90 -6.54 -6.56 13.65
N SER A 91 -6.46 -5.91 14.83
CA SER A 91 -6.30 -6.60 16.12
C SER A 91 -7.51 -7.45 16.51
N TYR A 92 -8.69 -7.13 15.97
CA TYR A 92 -9.93 -7.91 16.15
C TYR A 92 -10.25 -8.82 14.97
N LEU A 93 -9.37 -8.86 13.96
CA LEU A 93 -9.62 -9.71 12.80
C LEU A 93 -9.57 -11.18 13.21
N PRO A 94 -10.60 -12.00 12.89
CA PRO A 94 -10.57 -13.44 13.12
C PRO A 94 -9.37 -14.08 12.43
N LYS A 95 -8.70 -15.03 13.08
CA LYS A 95 -7.44 -15.64 12.60
C LYS A 95 -7.57 -16.23 11.19
N GLU A 96 -8.72 -16.84 10.89
CA GLU A 96 -9.04 -17.40 9.58
C GLU A 96 -9.17 -16.35 8.46
N LYS A 97 -9.34 -15.08 8.81
CA LYS A 97 -9.38 -13.96 7.86
C LYS A 97 -8.04 -13.24 7.68
N ALA A 98 -7.02 -13.65 8.44
CA ALA A 98 -5.67 -13.08 8.31
C ALA A 98 -4.99 -13.52 7.01
N VAL A 99 -5.48 -14.58 6.35
CA VAL A 99 -5.00 -15.08 5.06
C VAL A 99 -6.15 -14.99 4.05
N PHE A 100 -5.87 -14.41 2.90
CA PHE A 100 -6.81 -14.34 1.79
C PHE A 100 -6.09 -14.60 0.47
N PRO A 101 -6.75 -15.31 -0.49
CA PRO A 101 -6.15 -15.62 -1.78
C PRO A 101 -6.11 -14.38 -2.67
N LEU A 102 -5.01 -14.22 -3.41
CA LEU A 102 -4.91 -13.27 -4.50
C LEU A 102 -5.31 -13.93 -5.82
N LYS A 103 -5.97 -13.19 -6.70
CA LYS A 103 -6.36 -13.68 -8.03
C LYS A 103 -5.13 -13.76 -8.92
N MET A 104 -4.70 -14.98 -9.25
CA MET A 104 -3.66 -15.22 -10.23
C MET A 104 -4.27 -15.32 -11.63
N ASN A 105 -3.81 -14.49 -12.56
CA ASN A 105 -4.11 -14.61 -13.98
C ASN A 105 -3.02 -15.48 -14.61
N VAL A 106 -3.36 -16.75 -14.94
CA VAL A 106 -2.40 -17.77 -15.39
C VAL A 106 -2.66 -18.10 -16.87
N ASP A 107 -1.59 -18.15 -17.67
CA ASP A 107 -1.59 -18.64 -19.05
C ASP A 107 -0.34 -19.51 -19.33
N GLU A 108 -0.11 -19.93 -20.58
CA GLU A 108 1.05 -20.71 -20.98
C GLU A 108 2.40 -20.03 -20.77
N ARG A 109 2.41 -18.71 -20.69
CA ARG A 109 3.61 -17.88 -20.49
C ARG A 109 3.99 -17.73 -19.01
N GLY A 110 3.08 -18.09 -18.08
CA GLY A 110 3.27 -17.97 -16.63
C GLY A 110 2.08 -17.35 -15.94
N SER A 111 2.30 -16.40 -15.02
CA SER A 111 1.22 -15.77 -14.29
C SER A 111 1.48 -14.28 -14.05
N PHE A 112 0.37 -13.54 -13.85
CA PHE A 112 0.36 -12.16 -13.38
C PHE A 112 -0.61 -12.03 -12.21
N THR A 113 -0.16 -11.43 -11.11
CA THR A 113 -0.96 -11.28 -9.90
C THR A 113 -0.83 -9.87 -9.36
N GLU A 114 -1.95 -9.16 -9.23
CA GLU A 114 -2.00 -7.90 -8.49
C GLU A 114 -1.84 -8.18 -7.00
N LEU A 115 -0.98 -7.42 -6.32
CA LEU A 115 -0.70 -7.60 -4.90
C LEU A 115 -1.41 -6.55 -4.04
N LEU A 116 -1.31 -5.29 -4.44
CA LEU A 116 -1.97 -4.17 -3.79
C LEU A 116 -2.11 -2.98 -4.74
N LYS A 117 -3.04 -2.09 -4.40
CA LYS A 117 -3.30 -0.80 -5.04
C LYS A 117 -3.31 0.31 -4.01
N THR A 118 -3.02 1.54 -4.43
CA THR A 118 -3.12 2.72 -3.57
C THR A 118 -4.12 3.71 -4.16
N VAL A 119 -4.77 4.51 -3.30
CA VAL A 119 -5.81 5.47 -3.73
C VAL A 119 -5.23 6.52 -4.66
N ASN A 120 -4.05 7.03 -4.34
CA ASN A 120 -3.47 8.18 -5.02
C ASN A 120 -2.57 7.81 -6.19
N CYS A 121 -2.04 6.62 -6.23
CA CYS A 121 -1.21 6.18 -7.33
C CYS A 121 -0.98 4.67 -7.31
N GLY A 122 -1.27 4.04 -8.42
CA GLY A 122 -0.61 2.84 -8.85
C GLY A 122 -1.03 1.52 -8.25
N GLN A 123 -0.33 0.56 -8.78
CA GLN A 123 -0.53 -0.85 -8.57
C GLN A 123 0.81 -1.53 -8.39
N PHE A 124 0.90 -2.39 -7.40
CA PHE A 124 2.02 -3.30 -7.20
C PHE A 124 1.61 -4.72 -7.57
N SER A 125 2.43 -5.39 -8.37
CA SER A 125 2.11 -6.71 -8.91
C SER A 125 3.35 -7.60 -9.00
N VAL A 126 3.13 -8.91 -9.11
CA VAL A 126 4.15 -9.90 -9.40
C VAL A 126 3.84 -10.58 -10.73
N ASN A 127 4.87 -10.70 -11.56
CA ASN A 127 4.84 -11.44 -12.81
C ASN A 127 5.79 -12.63 -12.73
N ILE A 128 5.29 -13.82 -13.05
CA ILE A 128 6.08 -15.03 -13.19
C ILE A 128 6.10 -15.38 -14.68
N SER A 129 7.29 -15.48 -15.28
CA SER A 129 7.48 -15.84 -16.67
C SER A 129 8.19 -17.18 -16.79
N LYS A 130 7.65 -18.07 -17.60
CA LYS A 130 8.25 -19.38 -17.92
C LYS A 130 9.60 -19.22 -18.61
N PRO A 131 10.45 -20.26 -18.64
CA PRO A 131 11.71 -20.25 -19.36
C PRO A 131 11.56 -19.76 -20.82
N GLY A 132 12.47 -18.86 -21.25
CA GLY A 132 12.52 -18.32 -22.60
C GLY A 132 11.36 -17.39 -22.99
N VAL A 133 10.40 -17.16 -22.13
CA VAL A 133 9.21 -16.37 -22.46
C VAL A 133 9.53 -14.88 -22.49
N THR A 134 8.99 -14.19 -23.51
CA THR A 134 8.96 -12.74 -23.61
C THR A 134 7.56 -12.22 -23.27
N LYS A 135 7.46 -11.22 -22.39
CA LYS A 135 6.23 -10.50 -22.08
C LYS A 135 6.39 -9.00 -22.31
N GLY A 136 5.30 -8.28 -22.50
CA GLY A 136 5.28 -6.86 -22.85
C GLY A 136 4.97 -6.64 -24.32
N GLN A 137 5.81 -5.92 -25.08
CA GLN A 137 5.62 -5.49 -26.47
C GLN A 137 4.55 -4.39 -26.58
N HIS A 138 4.51 -3.50 -25.61
CA HIS A 138 3.59 -2.36 -25.59
C HIS A 138 4.30 -1.11 -25.07
N TRP A 139 3.65 0.03 -25.13
CA TRP A 139 4.14 1.31 -24.66
C TRP A 139 3.02 2.15 -24.06
N HIS A 140 3.39 3.14 -23.27
CA HIS A 140 2.46 4.03 -22.57
C HIS A 140 2.88 5.49 -22.76
N HIS A 141 1.90 6.43 -22.68
CA HIS A 141 2.18 7.87 -22.72
C HIS A 141 2.49 8.42 -21.32
N THR A 142 1.58 8.19 -20.38
CA THR A 142 1.62 8.77 -19.02
C THR A 142 1.83 7.73 -17.96
N LYS A 143 1.47 6.48 -18.24
CA LYS A 143 1.75 5.37 -17.36
C LYS A 143 3.24 5.06 -17.41
N TRP A 144 3.88 5.12 -16.27
CA TRP A 144 5.26 4.71 -16.09
C TRP A 144 5.34 3.60 -15.06
N GLU A 145 6.26 2.71 -15.28
CA GLU A 145 6.42 1.50 -14.51
C GLU A 145 7.90 1.32 -14.16
N PHE A 146 8.18 0.52 -13.13
CA PHE A 146 9.50 -0.05 -12.98
C PHE A 146 9.41 -1.53 -12.63
N PHE A 147 10.38 -2.29 -13.12
CA PHE A 147 10.50 -3.72 -12.92
C PHE A 147 11.70 -4.03 -12.05
N ILE A 148 11.52 -4.98 -11.13
CA ILE A 148 12.55 -5.46 -10.21
C ILE A 148 12.56 -6.97 -10.32
N VAL A 149 13.66 -7.54 -10.85
CA VAL A 149 13.84 -9.00 -10.90
C VAL A 149 14.30 -9.50 -9.53
N VAL A 150 13.51 -10.40 -8.93
CA VAL A 150 13.77 -10.94 -7.59
C VAL A 150 14.12 -12.43 -7.62
N SER A 151 13.91 -13.12 -8.75
CA SER A 151 14.39 -14.48 -8.99
C SER A 151 14.63 -14.71 -10.46
N GLY A 152 15.80 -15.26 -10.82
CA GLY A 152 16.22 -15.53 -12.19
C GLY A 152 17.02 -14.41 -12.83
N LYS A 153 17.18 -14.50 -14.16
CA LYS A 153 17.89 -13.53 -15.01
C LYS A 153 17.00 -13.08 -16.16
N ALA A 154 16.99 -11.81 -16.43
CA ALA A 154 16.17 -11.23 -17.48
C ALA A 154 16.94 -10.25 -18.36
N LEU A 155 16.48 -10.13 -19.60
CA LEU A 155 16.79 -9.01 -20.49
C LEU A 155 15.56 -8.13 -20.61
N ILE A 156 15.66 -6.88 -20.19
CA ILE A 156 14.65 -5.85 -20.43
C ILE A 156 15.10 -5.03 -21.63
N GLN A 157 14.22 -4.90 -22.62
CA GLN A 157 14.49 -4.11 -23.81
C GLN A 157 13.51 -2.94 -23.88
N GLN A 158 14.03 -1.76 -24.25
CA GLN A 158 13.23 -0.57 -24.47
C GLN A 158 13.63 0.08 -25.79
N ARG A 159 12.66 0.47 -26.60
CA ARG A 159 12.88 1.18 -27.86
C ARG A 159 11.91 2.36 -27.95
N ARG A 160 12.45 3.55 -28.14
CA ARG A 160 11.60 4.74 -28.36
C ARG A 160 10.75 4.54 -29.62
N ILE A 161 9.49 4.93 -29.60
CA ILE A 161 8.52 4.62 -30.67
C ILE A 161 8.89 5.23 -32.05
N ASP A 162 9.71 6.27 -32.08
CA ASP A 162 10.14 7.00 -33.27
C ASP A 162 11.58 6.68 -33.69
N THR A 163 12.24 5.68 -33.10
CA THR A 163 13.61 5.25 -33.43
C THR A 163 13.72 3.73 -33.49
N ASP A 164 14.81 3.24 -34.12
CA ASP A 164 15.13 1.81 -34.17
C ASP A 164 16.15 1.38 -33.10
N GLU A 165 16.70 2.34 -32.33
CA GLU A 165 17.67 2.05 -31.29
C GLU A 165 17.01 1.31 -30.13
N VAL A 166 17.58 0.16 -29.78
CA VAL A 166 17.10 -0.67 -28.65
C VAL A 166 18.07 -0.55 -27.48
N LEU A 167 17.54 -0.09 -26.33
CA LEU A 167 18.24 -0.12 -25.06
C LEU A 167 18.07 -1.50 -24.45
N ASN A 168 19.16 -2.11 -23.99
CA ASN A 168 19.18 -3.43 -23.39
C ASN A 168 19.67 -3.35 -21.93
N PHE A 169 18.90 -3.91 -20.99
CA PHE A 169 19.24 -3.97 -19.58
C PHE A 169 19.19 -5.43 -19.12
N GLU A 170 20.36 -6.01 -18.90
CA GLU A 170 20.45 -7.31 -18.24
C GLU A 170 20.36 -7.12 -16.73
N VAL A 171 19.43 -7.83 -16.10
CA VAL A 171 19.17 -7.77 -14.66
C VAL A 171 19.00 -9.16 -14.09
N SER A 172 19.34 -9.32 -12.82
CA SER A 172 19.23 -10.61 -12.14
C SER A 172 18.94 -10.45 -10.64
N SER A 173 18.52 -11.56 -10.03
CA SER A 173 18.36 -11.65 -8.59
C SER A 173 19.69 -11.61 -7.81
N ASP A 174 20.83 -11.76 -8.47
CA ASP A 174 22.15 -11.67 -7.82
C ASP A 174 22.48 -10.24 -7.39
N LYS A 175 21.93 -9.26 -8.11
CA LYS A 175 21.99 -7.83 -7.80
C LYS A 175 20.63 -7.21 -8.09
N ILE A 176 19.89 -6.88 -7.04
CA ILE A 176 18.55 -6.30 -7.18
C ILE A 176 18.63 -4.87 -7.71
N GLU A 177 18.10 -4.66 -8.89
CA GLU A 177 18.05 -3.37 -9.56
C GLU A 177 16.63 -3.08 -10.05
N ALA A 178 16.24 -1.80 -10.01
CA ALA A 178 14.98 -1.33 -10.59
C ALA A 178 15.24 -0.71 -11.94
N VAL A 179 14.50 -1.14 -12.95
CA VAL A 179 14.55 -0.58 -14.31
C VAL A 179 13.27 0.18 -14.58
N HIS A 180 13.38 1.48 -14.86
CA HIS A 180 12.23 2.28 -15.28
C HIS A 180 11.80 1.95 -16.69
N MET A 181 10.50 1.69 -16.89
CA MET A 181 9.86 1.65 -18.19
C MET A 181 9.52 3.08 -18.60
N LEU A 182 10.21 3.59 -19.61
CA LEU A 182 10.13 4.99 -19.98
C LEU A 182 8.87 5.28 -20.81
N PRO A 183 8.09 6.33 -20.48
CA PRO A 183 6.98 6.77 -21.34
C PRO A 183 7.44 7.04 -22.78
N GLY A 184 6.64 6.61 -23.76
CA GLY A 184 6.99 6.71 -25.18
C GLY A 184 7.98 5.66 -25.68
N TYR A 185 8.35 4.68 -24.81
CA TYR A 185 9.16 3.53 -25.22
C TYR A 185 8.32 2.26 -25.22
N THR A 186 8.39 1.53 -26.31
CA THR A 186 7.95 0.13 -26.32
C THR A 186 8.92 -0.67 -25.47
N HIS A 187 8.42 -1.55 -24.64
CA HIS A 187 9.25 -2.35 -23.74
C HIS A 187 8.80 -3.80 -23.67
N ASN A 188 9.73 -4.66 -23.33
CA ASN A 188 9.50 -6.06 -23.01
C ASN A 188 10.44 -6.54 -21.91
N ILE A 189 10.16 -7.73 -21.38
CA ILE A 189 11.02 -8.48 -20.48
C ILE A 189 11.11 -9.92 -20.96
N ILE A 190 12.33 -10.43 -21.06
CA ILE A 190 12.66 -11.76 -21.56
C ILE A 190 13.26 -12.57 -20.42
N ASN A 191 12.71 -13.75 -20.13
CA ASN A 191 13.37 -14.71 -19.23
C ASN A 191 14.54 -15.36 -19.97
N LEU A 192 15.75 -15.12 -19.49
CA LEU A 192 16.99 -15.67 -20.10
C LEU A 192 17.32 -17.10 -19.67
N SER A 193 16.53 -17.70 -18.77
CA SER A 193 16.71 -19.09 -18.35
C SER A 193 15.96 -20.05 -19.27
N ASP A 194 16.59 -21.19 -19.56
CA ASP A 194 15.95 -22.30 -20.29
C ASP A 194 15.19 -23.26 -19.36
N THR A 195 15.37 -23.14 -18.06
CA THR A 195 14.90 -24.14 -17.08
C THR A 195 14.13 -23.57 -15.90
N CYS A 196 14.36 -22.30 -15.54
CA CYS A 196 13.80 -21.68 -14.34
C CYS A 196 12.83 -20.55 -14.68
N ASP A 197 11.80 -20.44 -13.87
CA ASP A 197 10.87 -19.31 -13.92
C ASP A 197 11.59 -18.01 -13.51
N LEU A 198 11.22 -16.92 -14.16
CA LEU A 198 11.63 -15.55 -13.80
C LEU A 198 10.53 -14.93 -12.91
N VAL A 199 10.92 -14.36 -11.80
CA VAL A 199 10.00 -13.61 -10.92
C VAL A 199 10.36 -12.13 -10.92
N THR A 200 9.40 -11.30 -11.36
CA THR A 200 9.55 -9.86 -11.45
C THR A 200 8.48 -9.18 -10.62
N LEU A 201 8.89 -8.29 -9.72
CA LEU A 201 8.00 -7.34 -9.08
C LEU A 201 7.84 -6.11 -9.99
N MET A 202 6.61 -5.63 -10.09
CA MET A 202 6.26 -4.52 -10.98
C MET A 202 5.47 -3.49 -10.20
N TRP A 203 5.84 -2.22 -10.32
CA TRP A 203 5.05 -1.12 -9.85
C TRP A 203 4.67 -0.20 -11.02
N ALA A 204 3.43 0.25 -11.02
CA ALA A 204 2.90 1.17 -12.01
C ALA A 204 2.17 2.32 -11.33
N ASN A 205 2.32 3.55 -11.82
CA ASN A 205 1.62 4.73 -11.27
C ASN A 205 0.11 4.72 -11.51
N GLU A 206 -0.37 3.84 -12.38
CA GLU A 206 -1.79 3.68 -12.72
C GLU A 206 -2.19 2.21 -12.59
N ALA A 207 -3.43 1.96 -12.15
CA ALA A 207 -3.98 0.61 -12.18
C ALA A 207 -4.12 0.12 -13.63
N PHE A 208 -4.07 -1.20 -13.82
CA PHE A 208 -4.33 -1.79 -15.12
C PHE A 208 -5.80 -1.56 -15.50
N ASP A 209 -6.01 -0.98 -16.69
CA ASP A 209 -7.33 -0.84 -17.33
C ASP A 209 -7.40 -1.83 -18.49
N PRO A 210 -8.34 -2.78 -18.49
CA PRO A 210 -8.51 -3.75 -19.56
C PRO A 210 -9.24 -3.20 -20.80
N ASN A 211 -9.75 -1.94 -20.77
CA ASN A 211 -10.53 -1.32 -21.86
C ASN A 211 -9.67 -0.52 -22.83
#